data_e040e084ce75425c940dc289756c5280
#
_entry.id   e040e084ce75425c940dc289756c5280
#
_cell.length_a   1.000
_cell.length_b   1.000
_cell.length_c   1.000
_cell.angle_alpha   90.00
_cell.angle_beta   90.00
_cell.angle_gamma   90.00
#
_symmetry.space_group_name_H-M   'P 1'
#
loop_
_entity.id
_entity.type
_entity.pdbx_description
1 polymer ?
#
loop_
_entity_poly.entity_id
_entity_poly.type
_entity_poly.pdbx_seq_one_letter_code
_entity_poly.pdbx_strand_id
1 'polypeptide(L)'
;MTTAASAAKHAQPAEEEKPIHILWINAGLSCDGDSVALTAATQPSIEEIVLGVLPGLPKIAVHWPLIDFECGPDKGADTFIEWFYKADRGELEPFVLVVEGSIPNESIKEDGYWCGFGNNPETGQPMTTSEWLDRLAPKALAVLAVGTCATYGGIHAMEGNPTGAMGVPDYLGWDWKSGAGIPIVCVPGCPTHPDNLSETITYLLYQAAGQAPMIPLDDKLRPQWLFGATVHEGCDRGGYYEQGQFADAYDSPKCLVKLGCWGPVVKCNVPKRGWLNGVGGCPNVGGICIGCTMPGFPDKFMPFMDEPPGARASSFASGAYGSVIRRLRKYTEKKADKEPRWRHKGKQLETGYRSTWR
;
A
#
# COMPACT_ATOMS: atom_id res chain seq x y z
N MET A 1 31.61 -12.80 64.68
CA MET A 1 32.09 -12.89 63.31
C MET A 1 31.23 -13.93 62.57
N THR A 2 30.23 -13.48 61.87
CA THR A 2 29.31 -14.30 61.10
C THR A 2 29.29 -13.76 59.68
N THR A 3 29.92 -14.51 58.79
CA THR A 3 30.01 -14.20 57.35
C THR A 3 28.72 -14.59 56.67
N ALA A 4 28.00 -13.59 56.17
CA ALA A 4 26.85 -13.77 55.27
C ALA A 4 27.35 -14.02 53.86
N ALA A 5 27.19 -15.24 53.36
CA ALA A 5 27.42 -15.57 51.96
C ALA A 5 26.24 -15.04 51.12
N SER A 6 26.49 -14.03 50.29
CA SER A 6 25.57 -13.50 49.27
C SER A 6 25.46 -14.52 48.13
N ALA A 7 24.30 -15.17 48.03
CA ALA A 7 23.98 -15.99 46.86
C ALA A 7 23.69 -15.07 45.66
N ALA A 8 24.62 -14.96 44.75
CA ALA A 8 24.40 -14.35 43.42
C ALA A 8 23.42 -15.24 42.65
N LYS A 9 22.20 -14.79 42.47
CA LYS A 9 21.26 -15.35 41.52
C LYS A 9 21.86 -15.17 40.13
N HIS A 10 22.25 -16.27 39.50
CA HIS A 10 22.53 -16.29 38.07
C HIS A 10 21.22 -15.92 37.37
N ALA A 11 21.17 -14.71 36.79
CA ALA A 11 20.15 -14.36 35.81
C ALA A 11 20.32 -15.33 34.64
N GLN A 12 19.30 -16.10 34.33
CA GLN A 12 19.25 -16.85 33.08
C GLN A 12 19.42 -15.84 31.95
N PRO A 13 20.23 -16.14 30.91
CA PRO A 13 20.26 -15.30 29.74
C PRO A 13 18.84 -15.21 29.19
N ALA A 14 18.37 -13.98 28.97
CA ALA A 14 17.10 -13.74 28.30
C ALA A 14 17.15 -14.52 26.97
N GLU A 15 16.14 -15.36 26.71
CA GLU A 15 15.98 -15.95 25.38
C GLU A 15 16.05 -14.80 24.37
N GLU A 16 16.94 -14.86 23.41
CA GLU A 16 17.06 -13.86 22.37
C GLU A 16 15.73 -13.92 21.58
N GLU A 17 14.91 -12.88 21.71
CA GLU A 17 13.66 -12.79 20.96
C GLU A 17 13.96 -12.91 19.46
N LYS A 18 13.31 -13.86 18.80
CA LYS A 18 13.45 -14.06 17.36
C LYS A 18 13.05 -12.78 16.62
N PRO A 19 13.83 -12.34 15.65
CA PRO A 19 13.46 -11.16 14.85
C PRO A 19 12.18 -11.43 14.07
N ILE A 20 11.37 -10.39 13.85
CA ILE A 20 10.30 -10.43 12.85
C ILE A 20 10.93 -10.10 11.51
N HIS A 21 10.70 -10.95 10.52
CA HIS A 21 11.22 -10.75 9.18
C HIS A 21 10.19 -10.03 8.31
N ILE A 22 10.64 -9.12 7.46
CA ILE A 22 9.83 -8.50 6.41
C ILE A 22 10.41 -8.96 5.07
N LEU A 23 9.65 -9.76 4.34
CA LEU A 23 9.98 -10.16 2.98
C LEU A 23 9.29 -9.23 2.00
N TRP A 24 10.05 -8.56 1.16
CA TRP A 24 9.52 -7.61 0.19
C TRP A 24 9.61 -8.18 -1.22
N ILE A 25 8.46 -8.37 -1.85
CA ILE A 25 8.35 -8.79 -3.25
C ILE A 25 8.07 -7.57 -4.13
N ASN A 26 8.94 -7.32 -5.10
CA ASN A 26 8.63 -6.52 -6.27
C ASN A 26 8.04 -7.46 -7.32
N ALA A 27 6.73 -7.33 -7.58
CA ALA A 27 5.98 -8.31 -8.36
C ALA A 27 6.35 -8.38 -9.86
N GLY A 28 7.33 -7.61 -10.31
CA GLY A 28 7.74 -7.51 -11.71
C GLY A 28 6.89 -6.53 -12.53
N LEU A 29 5.62 -6.37 -12.23
CA LEU A 29 4.77 -5.26 -12.71
C LEU A 29 4.78 -4.13 -11.68
N SER A 30 5.98 -3.62 -11.39
CA SER A 30 6.26 -2.58 -10.40
C SER A 30 7.16 -1.50 -11.01
N CYS A 31 7.22 -0.34 -10.38
CA CYS A 31 8.15 0.73 -10.71
C CYS A 31 9.16 1.01 -9.58
N ASP A 32 9.15 0.20 -8.52
CA ASP A 32 9.95 0.36 -7.29
C ASP A 32 9.71 1.71 -6.57
N GLY A 33 8.66 2.42 -6.96
CA GLY A 33 8.33 3.75 -6.44
C GLY A 33 7.95 3.73 -4.97
N ASP A 34 7.30 2.66 -4.52
CA ASP A 34 6.85 2.54 -3.14
C ASP A 34 8.01 2.19 -2.20
N SER A 35 8.88 1.29 -2.60
CA SER A 35 10.10 0.94 -1.86
C SER A 35 11.08 2.11 -1.81
N VAL A 36 11.30 2.81 -2.93
CA VAL A 36 12.11 4.03 -2.95
C VAL A 36 11.48 5.13 -2.08
N ALA A 37 10.16 5.31 -2.12
CA ALA A 37 9.48 6.30 -1.29
C ALA A 37 9.68 6.02 0.21
N LEU A 38 9.75 4.76 0.65
CA LEU A 38 9.94 4.40 2.05
C LEU A 38 11.25 4.96 2.63
N THR A 39 12.29 5.18 1.83
CA THR A 39 13.53 5.82 2.26
C THR A 39 13.34 7.26 2.74
N ALA A 40 12.22 7.88 2.39
CA ALA A 40 11.84 9.23 2.81
C ALA A 40 10.89 9.23 4.03
N ALA A 41 10.67 8.08 4.67
CA ALA A 41 9.85 7.99 5.88
C ALA A 41 10.54 8.70 7.06
N THR A 42 9.74 9.40 7.87
CA THR A 42 10.21 10.20 9.00
C THR A 42 9.49 9.90 10.32
N GLN A 43 8.40 9.09 10.29
CA GLN A 43 7.53 8.86 11.44
C GLN A 43 6.89 7.45 11.45
N PRO A 44 7.66 6.41 11.84
CA PRO A 44 9.10 6.35 12.02
C PRO A 44 9.85 6.26 10.69
N SER A 45 11.15 6.53 10.71
CA SER A 45 12.01 6.27 9.56
C SER A 45 12.24 4.76 9.39
N ILE A 46 12.66 4.34 8.20
CA ILE A 46 13.00 2.92 7.98
C ILE A 46 14.19 2.49 8.83
N GLU A 47 15.13 3.38 9.04
CA GLU A 47 16.29 3.15 9.88
C GLU A 47 15.90 2.88 11.35
N GLU A 48 14.94 3.63 11.90
CA GLU A 48 14.42 3.39 13.25
C GLU A 48 13.78 2.01 13.38
N ILE A 49 13.10 1.55 12.34
CA ILE A 49 12.50 0.21 12.30
C ILE A 49 13.58 -0.86 12.29
N VAL A 50 14.55 -0.79 11.36
CA VAL A 50 15.57 -1.84 11.19
C VAL A 50 16.63 -1.84 12.30
N LEU A 51 16.94 -0.69 12.89
CA LEU A 51 17.86 -0.59 14.02
C LEU A 51 17.22 -1.06 15.34
N GLY A 52 15.90 -1.31 15.35
CA GLY A 52 15.20 -1.80 16.53
C GLY A 52 15.16 -0.78 17.67
N VAL A 53 15.13 0.52 17.34
CA VAL A 53 15.07 1.59 18.36
C VAL A 53 13.63 1.89 18.80
N LEU A 54 12.64 1.27 18.16
CA LEU A 54 11.23 1.43 18.54
C LEU A 54 10.94 0.66 19.83
N PRO A 55 10.46 1.34 20.91
CA PRO A 55 10.26 0.73 22.20
C PRO A 55 9.28 -0.46 22.15
N GLY A 56 9.66 -1.58 22.77
CA GLY A 56 8.79 -2.75 22.92
C GLY A 56 8.62 -3.61 21.68
N LEU A 57 9.36 -3.33 20.61
CA LEU A 57 9.39 -4.20 19.43
C LEU A 57 10.64 -5.09 19.43
N PRO A 58 10.53 -6.35 18.99
CA PRO A 58 11.70 -7.18 18.73
C PRO A 58 12.52 -6.61 17.56
N LYS A 59 13.70 -7.17 17.34
CA LYS A 59 14.50 -6.84 16.15
C LYS A 59 13.71 -7.13 14.88
N ILE A 60 13.85 -6.25 13.90
CA ILE A 60 13.21 -6.39 12.59
C ILE A 60 14.31 -6.64 11.54
N ALA A 61 14.15 -7.68 10.75
CA ALA A 61 15.03 -7.97 9.63
C ALA A 61 14.24 -7.74 8.33
N VAL A 62 14.67 -6.75 7.55
CA VAL A 62 14.02 -6.40 6.28
C VAL A 62 14.84 -7.00 5.13
N HIS A 63 14.21 -7.89 4.36
CA HIS A 63 14.74 -8.49 3.14
C HIS A 63 14.12 -7.75 1.96
N TRP A 64 14.82 -6.74 1.53
CA TRP A 64 14.34 -5.76 0.56
C TRP A 64 15.23 -5.77 -0.69
N PRO A 65 14.70 -6.02 -1.89
CA PRO A 65 15.51 -6.20 -3.10
C PRO A 65 16.46 -5.04 -3.34
N LEU A 66 15.99 -3.80 -3.10
CA LEU A 66 16.79 -2.60 -3.34
C LEU A 66 18.09 -2.56 -2.51
N ILE A 67 18.07 -3.11 -1.30
CA ILE A 67 19.24 -3.15 -0.42
C ILE A 67 20.00 -4.47 -0.57
N ASP A 68 19.28 -5.58 -0.62
CA ASP A 68 19.91 -6.91 -0.65
C ASP A 68 20.70 -7.16 -1.93
N PHE A 69 20.27 -6.63 -3.08
CA PHE A 69 21.02 -6.72 -4.32
C PHE A 69 22.22 -5.78 -4.39
N GLU A 70 22.17 -4.63 -3.71
CA GLU A 70 23.26 -3.66 -3.73
C GLU A 70 24.31 -3.92 -2.61
N CYS A 71 23.86 -4.37 -1.45
CA CYS A 71 24.68 -4.46 -0.25
C CYS A 71 24.73 -5.87 0.36
N GLY A 72 23.88 -6.78 -0.08
CA GLY A 72 23.81 -8.16 0.42
C GLY A 72 24.87 -9.08 -0.21
N PRO A 73 25.04 -10.30 0.31
CA PRO A 73 25.95 -11.28 -0.24
C PRO A 73 25.44 -11.87 -1.57
N ASP A 74 26.32 -12.05 -2.54
CA ASP A 74 25.99 -12.68 -3.83
C ASP A 74 25.75 -14.19 -3.73
N LYS A 75 26.24 -14.82 -2.68
CA LYS A 75 26.25 -16.30 -2.51
C LYS A 75 26.10 -16.66 -1.03
N GLY A 76 25.52 -17.83 -0.81
CA GLY A 76 25.40 -18.41 0.52
C GLY A 76 23.99 -18.32 1.11
N ALA A 77 23.88 -18.66 2.38
CA ALA A 77 22.60 -18.82 3.07
C ALA A 77 21.87 -17.51 3.40
N ASP A 78 22.51 -16.37 3.16
CA ASP A 78 21.97 -15.04 3.49
C ASP A 78 21.76 -14.17 2.25
N THR A 79 21.73 -14.77 1.06
CA THR A 79 21.33 -14.10 -0.17
C THR A 79 19.84 -13.78 -0.13
N PHE A 80 19.42 -12.73 -0.85
CA PHE A 80 18.02 -12.31 -0.93
C PHE A 80 17.07 -13.50 -1.19
N ILE A 81 17.37 -14.32 -2.17
CA ILE A 81 16.50 -15.45 -2.56
C ILE A 81 16.40 -16.54 -1.49
N GLU A 82 17.49 -16.78 -0.72
CA GLU A 82 17.49 -17.79 0.34
C GLU A 82 16.53 -17.48 1.48
N TRP A 83 16.26 -16.20 1.75
CA TRP A 83 15.26 -15.80 2.73
C TRP A 83 13.86 -16.23 2.31
N PHE A 84 13.55 -16.18 1.02
CA PHE A 84 12.29 -16.67 0.46
C PHE A 84 12.20 -18.20 0.56
N TYR A 85 13.26 -18.91 0.25
CA TYR A 85 13.30 -20.36 0.43
C TYR A 85 13.19 -20.78 1.90
N LYS A 86 13.84 -20.08 2.82
CA LYS A 86 13.69 -20.30 4.27
C LYS A 86 12.22 -20.10 4.71
N ALA A 87 11.58 -19.04 4.24
CA ALA A 87 10.17 -18.80 4.53
C ALA A 87 9.26 -19.89 3.96
N ASP A 88 9.52 -20.34 2.73
CA ASP A 88 8.77 -21.44 2.11
C ASP A 88 8.93 -22.76 2.86
N ARG A 89 10.10 -23.05 3.40
CA ARG A 89 10.34 -24.23 4.25
C ARG A 89 9.83 -24.09 5.68
N GLY A 90 9.29 -22.92 6.08
CA GLY A 90 8.84 -22.64 7.46
C GLY A 90 9.98 -22.41 8.46
N GLU A 91 11.17 -22.07 7.98
CA GLU A 91 12.36 -21.79 8.80
C GLU A 91 12.45 -20.32 9.23
N LEU A 92 11.60 -19.46 8.68
CA LEU A 92 11.63 -18.01 8.84
C LEU A 92 10.32 -17.46 9.47
N GLU A 93 9.89 -18.03 10.57
CA GLU A 93 8.68 -17.53 11.26
C GLU A 93 9.08 -16.78 12.54
N PRO A 94 8.40 -15.62 12.84
CA PRO A 94 7.34 -14.95 12.08
C PRO A 94 7.87 -14.02 10.97
N PHE A 95 7.12 -13.89 9.86
CA PHE A 95 7.42 -12.90 8.81
C PHE A 95 6.17 -12.19 8.28
N VAL A 96 6.35 -10.95 7.83
CA VAL A 96 5.37 -10.15 7.10
C VAL A 96 5.75 -10.18 5.62
N LEU A 97 4.78 -10.45 4.75
CA LEU A 97 4.96 -10.42 3.31
C LEU A 97 4.48 -9.10 2.75
N VAL A 98 5.40 -8.32 2.21
CA VAL A 98 5.11 -7.06 1.52
C VAL A 98 5.14 -7.29 0.02
N VAL A 99 4.10 -6.86 -0.67
CA VAL A 99 3.97 -6.97 -2.12
C VAL A 99 3.85 -5.58 -2.73
N GLU A 100 4.78 -5.23 -3.59
CA GLU A 100 4.82 -4.02 -4.40
C GLU A 100 4.65 -4.39 -5.87
N GLY A 101 3.76 -3.68 -6.57
CA GLY A 101 3.41 -3.97 -7.96
C GLY A 101 2.21 -4.90 -8.13
N SER A 102 1.69 -4.94 -9.36
CA SER A 102 0.52 -5.74 -9.72
C SER A 102 0.88 -7.21 -9.93
N ILE A 103 -0.06 -8.09 -9.66
CA ILE A 103 0.07 -9.52 -9.92
C ILE A 103 -0.45 -9.81 -11.34
N PRO A 104 0.40 -10.31 -12.24
CA PRO A 104 -0.05 -10.69 -13.58
C PRO A 104 -0.85 -11.99 -13.56
N ASN A 105 -1.63 -12.20 -14.59
CA ASN A 105 -2.25 -13.48 -14.84
C ASN A 105 -1.35 -14.36 -15.71
N GLU A 106 -0.59 -15.24 -15.09
CA GLU A 106 0.32 -16.13 -15.79
C GLU A 106 -0.42 -17.13 -16.72
N SER A 107 -1.70 -17.46 -16.45
CA SER A 107 -2.45 -18.45 -17.23
C SER A 107 -2.79 -18.00 -18.64
N ILE A 108 -2.75 -16.68 -18.94
CA ILE A 108 -2.98 -16.15 -20.28
C ILE A 108 -1.70 -16.01 -21.10
N LYS A 109 -0.55 -16.33 -20.52
CA LYS A 109 0.73 -16.35 -21.24
C LYS A 109 0.83 -17.63 -22.05
N GLU A 110 0.92 -17.53 -23.38
CA GLU A 110 0.99 -18.69 -24.26
C GLU A 110 2.34 -19.42 -24.15
N ASP A 111 3.42 -18.67 -23.92
CA ASP A 111 4.77 -19.20 -23.79
C ASP A 111 5.57 -18.43 -22.75
N GLY A 112 6.27 -19.13 -21.85
CA GLY A 112 7.02 -18.56 -20.75
C GLY A 112 6.13 -18.00 -19.63
N TYR A 113 6.57 -16.90 -18.98
CA TYR A 113 5.87 -16.23 -17.88
C TYR A 113 6.03 -14.71 -17.98
N TRP A 114 5.15 -13.96 -17.28
CA TRP A 114 5.23 -12.51 -17.26
C TRP A 114 6.32 -12.01 -16.32
N CYS A 115 6.35 -12.51 -15.11
CA CYS A 115 7.37 -12.13 -14.12
C CYS A 115 7.55 -13.21 -13.05
N GLY A 116 8.76 -13.25 -12.49
CA GLY A 116 9.16 -14.19 -11.46
C GLY A 116 10.61 -13.98 -11.07
N PHE A 117 11.03 -14.67 -10.03
CA PHE A 117 12.41 -14.69 -9.56
C PHE A 117 12.72 -16.02 -8.86
N GLY A 118 13.98 -16.43 -8.92
CA GLY A 118 14.41 -17.73 -8.39
C GLY A 118 13.80 -18.93 -9.13
N ASN A 119 14.05 -20.10 -8.60
CA ASN A 119 13.55 -21.34 -9.15
C ASN A 119 12.78 -22.13 -8.08
N ASN A 120 11.78 -22.86 -8.51
CA ASN A 120 11.09 -23.83 -7.66
C ASN A 120 12.09 -24.90 -7.22
N PRO A 121 12.33 -25.10 -5.89
CA PRO A 121 13.34 -26.02 -5.39
C PRO A 121 13.03 -27.50 -5.69
N GLU A 122 11.77 -27.82 -6.00
CA GLU A 122 11.33 -29.18 -6.27
C GLU A 122 11.49 -29.54 -7.75
N THR A 123 11.21 -28.57 -8.64
CA THR A 123 11.19 -28.83 -10.11
C THR A 123 12.38 -28.21 -10.84
N GLY A 124 13.10 -27.26 -10.21
CA GLY A 124 14.18 -26.50 -10.85
C GLY A 124 13.70 -25.49 -11.90
N GLN A 125 12.40 -25.36 -12.12
CA GLN A 125 11.82 -24.43 -13.08
C GLN A 125 11.76 -23.01 -12.49
N PRO A 126 11.79 -21.96 -13.32
CA PRO A 126 11.58 -20.59 -12.86
C PRO A 126 10.30 -20.46 -12.03
N MET A 127 10.36 -19.74 -10.93
CA MET A 127 9.22 -19.51 -10.04
C MET A 127 8.60 -18.14 -10.33
N THR A 128 7.31 -18.13 -10.64
CA THR A 128 6.58 -16.89 -10.90
C THR A 128 6.28 -16.14 -9.62
N THR A 129 6.00 -14.84 -9.73
CA THR A 129 5.57 -14.01 -8.58
C THR A 129 4.28 -14.53 -7.97
N SER A 130 3.33 -14.97 -8.80
CA SER A 130 2.08 -15.57 -8.34
C SER A 130 2.30 -16.87 -7.56
N GLU A 131 3.25 -17.71 -8.01
CA GLU A 131 3.63 -18.94 -7.28
C GLU A 131 4.27 -18.60 -5.92
N TRP A 132 5.14 -17.61 -5.86
CA TRP A 132 5.66 -17.12 -4.58
C TRP A 132 4.56 -16.66 -3.65
N LEU A 133 3.58 -15.93 -4.17
CA LEU A 133 2.46 -15.46 -3.37
C LEU A 133 1.59 -16.62 -2.84
N ASP A 134 1.31 -17.62 -3.68
CA ASP A 134 0.57 -18.83 -3.27
C ASP A 134 1.29 -19.63 -2.17
N ARG A 135 2.62 -19.69 -2.20
CA ARG A 135 3.42 -20.43 -1.22
C ARG A 135 3.61 -19.68 0.10
N LEU A 136 3.82 -18.37 0.03
CA LEU A 136 4.24 -17.58 1.19
C LEU A 136 3.06 -16.92 1.92
N ALA A 137 2.02 -16.45 1.22
CA ALA A 137 0.92 -15.75 1.87
C ALA A 137 0.24 -16.58 2.98
N PRO A 138 -0.02 -17.89 2.81
CA PRO A 138 -0.62 -18.70 3.89
C PRO A 138 0.27 -18.84 5.14
N LYS A 139 1.59 -18.72 5.00
CA LYS A 139 2.59 -18.85 6.08
C LYS A 139 2.91 -17.50 6.72
N ALA A 140 2.63 -16.41 6.03
CA ALA A 140 2.91 -15.07 6.52
C ALA A 140 2.02 -14.70 7.72
N LEU A 141 2.57 -13.98 8.67
CA LEU A 141 1.82 -13.36 9.77
C LEU A 141 0.80 -12.36 9.23
N ALA A 142 1.21 -11.54 8.26
CA ALA A 142 0.36 -10.58 7.56
C ALA A 142 0.84 -10.40 6.11
N VAL A 143 -0.07 -10.01 5.22
CA VAL A 143 0.21 -9.61 3.84
C VAL A 143 -0.11 -8.14 3.67
N LEU A 144 0.86 -7.36 3.21
CA LEU A 144 0.77 -5.93 2.98
C LEU A 144 0.86 -5.64 1.48
N ALA A 145 -0.21 -5.11 0.89
CA ALA A 145 -0.25 -4.65 -0.50
C ALA A 145 0.11 -3.16 -0.56
N VAL A 146 1.30 -2.85 -1.06
CA VAL A 146 1.87 -1.50 -1.07
C VAL A 146 1.77 -0.88 -2.45
N GLY A 147 1.28 0.36 -2.48
CA GLY A 147 1.02 1.06 -3.72
C GLY A 147 -0.31 0.68 -4.37
N THR A 148 -0.74 1.50 -5.29
CA THR A 148 -2.02 1.30 -6.00
C THR A 148 -1.97 0.10 -6.95
N CYS A 149 -0.78 -0.24 -7.45
CA CYS A 149 -0.59 -1.42 -8.29
C CYS A 149 -0.87 -2.71 -7.51
N ALA A 150 -0.27 -2.89 -6.34
CA ALA A 150 -0.52 -4.04 -5.48
C ALA A 150 -1.94 -4.05 -4.89
N THR A 151 -2.54 -2.86 -4.67
CA THR A 151 -3.88 -2.78 -4.08
C THR A 151 -5.00 -3.03 -5.10
N TYR A 152 -4.92 -2.44 -6.30
CA TYR A 152 -6.03 -2.40 -7.28
C TYR A 152 -5.61 -2.77 -8.71
N GLY A 153 -4.36 -3.18 -8.93
CA GLY A 153 -3.80 -3.40 -10.26
C GLY A 153 -3.17 -2.15 -10.90
N GLY A 154 -3.61 -0.95 -10.51
CA GLY A 154 -3.01 0.33 -10.90
C GLY A 154 -2.85 0.54 -12.41
N ILE A 155 -1.71 1.10 -12.82
CA ILE A 155 -1.41 1.43 -14.22
C ILE A 155 -1.41 0.18 -15.11
N HIS A 156 -0.92 -0.96 -14.61
CA HIS A 156 -0.86 -2.19 -15.39
C HIS A 156 -2.24 -2.78 -15.70
N ALA A 157 -3.22 -2.46 -14.85
CA ALA A 157 -4.62 -2.90 -15.03
C ALA A 157 -5.49 -1.89 -15.76
N MET A 158 -4.90 -0.91 -16.46
CA MET A 158 -5.63 0.03 -17.34
C MET A 158 -6.41 -0.69 -18.44
N GLU A 159 -7.32 0.03 -19.12
CA GLU A 159 -8.12 -0.51 -20.22
C GLU A 159 -7.23 -1.22 -21.25
N GLY A 160 -7.61 -2.45 -21.60
CA GLY A 160 -6.83 -3.35 -22.43
C GLY A 160 -6.05 -4.40 -21.65
N ASN A 161 -5.50 -4.08 -20.50
CA ASN A 161 -4.83 -4.97 -19.53
C ASN A 161 -4.24 -6.25 -20.16
N PRO A 162 -3.16 -6.17 -20.95
CA PRO A 162 -2.66 -7.29 -21.75
C PRO A 162 -2.07 -8.43 -20.90
N THR A 163 -1.70 -8.15 -19.66
CA THR A 163 -1.14 -9.12 -18.72
C THR A 163 -2.16 -9.70 -17.75
N GLY A 164 -3.44 -9.26 -17.83
CA GLY A 164 -4.45 -9.60 -16.84
C GLY A 164 -4.05 -9.16 -15.41
N ALA A 165 -3.28 -8.08 -15.30
CA ALA A 165 -2.77 -7.56 -14.02
C ALA A 165 -3.89 -7.22 -13.05
N MET A 166 -3.67 -7.55 -11.78
CA MET A 166 -4.64 -7.34 -10.70
C MET A 166 -3.96 -6.98 -9.39
N GLY A 167 -4.74 -6.52 -8.42
CA GLY A 167 -4.25 -6.31 -7.05
C GLY A 167 -4.12 -7.62 -6.27
N VAL A 168 -3.39 -7.58 -5.17
CA VAL A 168 -3.25 -8.72 -4.24
C VAL A 168 -4.62 -9.17 -3.69
N PRO A 169 -5.56 -8.25 -3.30
CA PRO A 169 -6.89 -8.66 -2.88
C PRO A 169 -7.71 -9.31 -4.00
N ASP A 170 -7.50 -8.94 -5.26
CA ASP A 170 -8.16 -9.58 -6.39
C ASP A 170 -7.61 -10.99 -6.63
N TYR A 171 -6.33 -11.19 -6.35
CA TYR A 171 -5.65 -12.47 -6.52
C TYR A 171 -5.97 -13.45 -5.39
N LEU A 172 -5.75 -13.06 -4.13
CA LEU A 172 -5.97 -13.93 -2.97
C LEU A 172 -7.45 -14.01 -2.55
N GLY A 173 -8.22 -12.97 -2.80
CA GLY A 173 -9.61 -12.78 -2.35
C GLY A 173 -9.72 -11.62 -1.37
N TRP A 174 -10.78 -10.81 -1.49
CA TRP A 174 -11.03 -9.64 -0.62
C TRP A 174 -11.37 -10.02 0.84
N ASP A 175 -11.79 -11.23 1.07
CA ASP A 175 -12.12 -11.83 2.38
C ASP A 175 -10.99 -12.73 2.92
N TRP A 176 -9.86 -12.82 2.20
CA TRP A 176 -8.70 -13.58 2.61
C TRP A 176 -8.10 -13.04 3.93
N LYS A 177 -7.61 -13.98 4.75
CA LYS A 177 -6.91 -13.66 5.99
C LYS A 177 -5.72 -14.59 6.17
N SER A 178 -4.67 -14.09 6.81
CA SER A 178 -3.51 -14.88 7.21
C SER A 178 -3.87 -15.93 8.26
N GLY A 179 -2.95 -16.84 8.57
CA GLY A 179 -3.09 -17.79 9.67
C GLY A 179 -3.30 -17.13 11.03
N ALA A 180 -2.87 -15.89 11.21
CA ALA A 180 -3.14 -15.08 12.41
C ALA A 180 -4.48 -14.33 12.36
N GLY A 181 -5.30 -14.55 11.34
CA GLY A 181 -6.60 -13.89 11.16
C GLY A 181 -6.53 -12.44 10.67
N ILE A 182 -5.36 -11.97 10.25
CA ILE A 182 -5.15 -10.60 9.77
C ILE A 182 -5.58 -10.53 8.30
N PRO A 183 -6.50 -9.62 7.90
CA PRO A 183 -6.82 -9.37 6.51
C PRO A 183 -5.62 -8.83 5.75
N ILE A 184 -5.67 -8.86 4.41
CA ILE A 184 -4.70 -8.11 3.59
C ILE A 184 -4.80 -6.64 3.99
N VAL A 185 -3.64 -5.99 4.19
CA VAL A 185 -3.58 -4.57 4.52
C VAL A 185 -3.12 -3.80 3.28
N CYS A 186 -3.95 -2.88 2.80
CA CYS A 186 -3.72 -2.13 1.58
C CYS A 186 -3.28 -0.69 1.89
N VAL A 187 -2.13 -0.28 1.37
CA VAL A 187 -1.63 1.09 1.50
C VAL A 187 -1.45 1.70 0.10
N PRO A 188 -2.56 2.13 -0.54
CA PRO A 188 -2.49 2.64 -1.91
C PRO A 188 -1.83 4.03 -1.98
N GLY A 189 -1.24 4.29 -3.14
CA GLY A 189 -0.56 5.50 -3.56
C GLY A 189 0.20 5.22 -4.85
N CYS A 190 0.65 6.24 -5.56
CA CYS A 190 1.47 6.06 -6.77
C CYS A 190 2.53 7.18 -6.84
N PRO A 191 3.62 7.00 -6.06
CA PRO A 191 3.84 6.00 -5.02
C PRO A 191 3.04 6.25 -3.73
N THR A 192 3.08 5.28 -2.81
CA THR A 192 2.49 5.44 -1.48
C THR A 192 3.23 6.51 -0.67
N HIS A 193 2.51 7.15 0.26
CA HIS A 193 3.17 8.11 1.17
C HIS A 193 4.09 7.37 2.14
N PRO A 194 5.38 7.74 2.25
CA PRO A 194 6.37 7.01 3.04
C PRO A 194 5.96 6.82 4.50
N ASP A 195 5.51 7.89 5.17
CA ASP A 195 5.09 7.79 6.58
C ASP A 195 3.78 7.00 6.75
N ASN A 196 2.89 6.95 5.75
CA ASN A 196 1.71 6.08 5.80
C ASN A 196 2.13 4.61 5.79
N LEU A 197 3.15 4.29 5.02
CA LEU A 197 3.67 2.94 4.91
C LEU A 197 4.43 2.52 6.16
N SER A 198 5.40 3.33 6.61
CA SER A 198 6.19 3.02 7.82
C SER A 198 5.32 2.93 9.07
N GLU A 199 4.32 3.81 9.23
CA GLU A 199 3.35 3.75 10.32
C GLU A 199 2.48 2.48 10.26
N THR A 200 2.06 2.07 9.06
CA THR A 200 1.28 0.83 8.89
C THR A 200 2.12 -0.40 9.22
N ILE A 201 3.36 -0.47 8.75
CA ILE A 201 4.30 -1.53 9.11
C ILE A 201 4.49 -1.57 10.63
N THR A 202 4.78 -0.44 11.24
CA THR A 202 4.98 -0.32 12.69
C THR A 202 3.74 -0.75 13.47
N TYR A 203 2.53 -0.38 13.02
CA TYR A 203 1.29 -0.83 13.65
C TYR A 203 1.16 -2.36 13.61
N LEU A 204 1.45 -2.99 12.48
CA LEU A 204 1.40 -4.45 12.33
C LEU A 204 2.45 -5.15 13.20
N LEU A 205 3.63 -4.55 13.36
CA LEU A 205 4.66 -5.07 14.25
C LEU A 205 4.21 -5.01 15.72
N TYR A 206 3.61 -3.90 16.16
CA TYR A 206 3.02 -3.80 17.51
C TYR A 206 1.84 -4.76 17.70
N GLN A 207 1.03 -4.96 16.68
CA GLN A 207 -0.05 -5.96 16.72
C GLN A 207 0.53 -7.37 16.84
N ALA A 208 1.58 -7.70 16.10
CA ALA A 208 2.29 -8.99 16.18
C ALA A 208 2.90 -9.22 17.57
N ALA A 209 3.41 -8.17 18.20
CA ALA A 209 3.92 -8.19 19.58
C ALA A 209 2.79 -8.18 20.66
N GLY A 210 1.52 -8.23 20.27
CA GLY A 210 0.38 -8.20 21.18
C GLY A 210 0.15 -6.85 21.88
N GLN A 211 0.79 -5.78 21.42
CA GLN A 211 0.73 -4.44 22.01
C GLN A 211 -0.26 -3.50 21.32
N ALA A 212 -0.77 -3.89 20.15
CA ALA A 212 -1.83 -3.18 19.45
C ALA A 212 -3.01 -4.10 19.13
N PRO A 213 -4.25 -3.58 19.09
CA PRO A 213 -5.42 -4.36 18.67
C PRO A 213 -5.34 -4.68 17.16
N MET A 214 -6.31 -5.49 16.68
CA MET A 214 -6.48 -5.73 15.25
C MET A 214 -6.56 -4.41 14.49
N ILE A 215 -5.77 -4.27 13.43
CA ILE A 215 -5.71 -3.06 12.60
C ILE A 215 -7.09 -2.70 12.06
N PRO A 216 -7.60 -1.46 12.32
CA PRO A 216 -8.90 -1.04 11.81
C PRO A 216 -8.81 -0.68 10.32
N LEU A 217 -9.49 -1.46 9.48
CA LEU A 217 -9.51 -1.30 8.03
C LEU A 217 -10.88 -0.83 7.54
N ASP A 218 -10.88 -0.10 6.43
CA ASP A 218 -12.12 0.25 5.71
C ASP A 218 -12.56 -0.90 4.76
N ASP A 219 -13.63 -0.67 4.00
CA ASP A 219 -14.19 -1.62 3.03
C ASP A 219 -13.27 -1.93 1.82
N LYS A 220 -12.15 -1.23 1.71
CA LYS A 220 -11.09 -1.44 0.72
C LYS A 220 -9.79 -1.95 1.36
N LEU A 221 -9.90 -2.48 2.57
CA LEU A 221 -8.79 -3.03 3.34
C LEU A 221 -7.67 -2.02 3.63
N ARG A 222 -8.00 -0.71 3.67
CA ARG A 222 -7.06 0.37 3.95
C ARG A 222 -7.15 0.80 5.41
N PRO A 223 -6.03 1.17 6.07
CA PRO A 223 -6.07 1.72 7.43
C PRO A 223 -7.00 2.93 7.52
N GLN A 224 -8.02 2.85 8.38
CA GLN A 224 -9.09 3.87 8.47
C GLN A 224 -8.57 5.25 8.82
N TRP A 225 -7.54 5.35 9.66
CA TRP A 225 -6.96 6.63 10.06
C TRP A 225 -6.19 7.33 8.94
N LEU A 226 -5.70 6.58 7.93
CA LEU A 226 -4.98 7.11 6.78
C LEU A 226 -5.92 7.51 5.64
N PHE A 227 -6.99 6.73 5.45
CA PHE A 227 -7.89 6.85 4.30
C PHE A 227 -9.35 7.15 4.69
N GLY A 228 -9.59 7.58 5.93
CA GLY A 228 -10.93 7.94 6.41
C GLY A 228 -11.42 9.31 5.92
N ALA A 229 -10.50 10.26 5.73
CA ALA A 229 -10.80 11.62 5.28
C ALA A 229 -10.49 11.83 3.80
N THR A 230 -11.12 12.83 3.18
CA THR A 230 -10.81 13.21 1.80
C THR A 230 -9.60 14.15 1.75
N VAL A 231 -8.94 14.20 0.59
CA VAL A 231 -7.88 15.17 0.28
C VAL A 231 -8.34 16.61 0.55
N HIS A 232 -9.58 16.92 0.20
CA HIS A 232 -10.16 18.24 0.41
C HIS A 232 -10.21 18.65 1.90
N GLU A 233 -10.47 17.70 2.81
CA GLU A 233 -10.53 17.97 4.26
C GLU A 233 -9.18 18.37 4.87
N GLY A 234 -8.07 17.95 4.25
CA GLY A 234 -6.71 18.31 4.66
C GLY A 234 -6.05 19.39 3.78
N CYS A 235 -6.78 19.91 2.77
CA CYS A 235 -6.21 20.82 1.80
C CYS A 235 -6.29 22.27 2.27
N ASP A 236 -5.18 23.01 2.24
CA ASP A 236 -5.11 24.45 2.58
C ASP A 236 -5.99 25.30 1.67
N ARG A 237 -6.32 24.78 0.48
CA ARG A 237 -7.20 25.43 -0.48
C ARG A 237 -8.68 25.11 -0.26
N GLY A 238 -9.02 24.32 0.76
CA GLY A 238 -10.39 23.90 1.06
C GLY A 238 -11.34 25.08 1.31
N GLY A 239 -10.87 26.11 2.00
CA GLY A 239 -11.64 27.33 2.24
C GLY A 239 -12.07 28.06 0.96
N TYR A 240 -11.26 28.03 -0.08
CA TYR A 240 -11.65 28.61 -1.38
C TYR A 240 -12.73 27.80 -2.08
N TYR A 241 -12.71 26.47 -1.94
CA TYR A 241 -13.78 25.61 -2.46
C TYR A 241 -15.13 25.94 -1.81
N GLU A 242 -15.15 26.08 -0.48
CA GLU A 242 -16.36 26.41 0.29
C GLU A 242 -16.92 27.79 -0.08
N GLN A 243 -16.07 28.72 -0.51
CA GLN A 243 -16.42 30.06 -0.96
C GLN A 243 -16.74 30.15 -2.46
N GLY A 244 -16.64 29.03 -3.20
CA GLY A 244 -16.82 29.02 -4.65
C GLY A 244 -15.71 29.71 -5.44
N GLN A 245 -14.52 29.86 -4.84
CA GLN A 245 -13.37 30.52 -5.47
C GLN A 245 -12.43 29.48 -6.08
N PHE A 246 -12.43 29.41 -7.40
CA PHE A 246 -11.68 28.42 -8.16
C PHE A 246 -10.53 29.09 -8.92
N ALA A 247 -9.45 28.33 -9.10
CA ALA A 247 -8.32 28.70 -9.89
C ALA A 247 -8.62 28.55 -11.39
N ASP A 248 -8.15 29.51 -12.18
CA ASP A 248 -8.19 29.46 -13.63
C ASP A 248 -6.80 29.10 -14.21
N ALA A 249 -5.75 29.16 -13.37
CA ALA A 249 -4.38 28.76 -13.70
C ALA A 249 -3.68 28.17 -12.45
N TYR A 250 -2.62 27.38 -12.64
CA TYR A 250 -1.92 26.65 -11.58
C TYR A 250 -1.15 27.55 -10.60
N ASP A 251 -0.80 28.75 -10.98
CA ASP A 251 -0.14 29.77 -10.14
C ASP A 251 -1.10 30.44 -9.13
N SER A 252 -2.40 30.19 -9.28
CA SER A 252 -3.42 30.74 -8.39
C SER A 252 -3.44 30.02 -7.03
N PRO A 253 -3.59 30.75 -5.91
CA PRO A 253 -3.77 30.13 -4.60
C PRO A 253 -5.17 29.49 -4.38
N LYS A 254 -6.13 29.73 -5.30
CA LYS A 254 -7.50 29.26 -5.19
C LYS A 254 -7.61 27.74 -5.39
N CYS A 255 -8.83 27.20 -5.17
CA CYS A 255 -9.10 25.78 -5.33
C CYS A 255 -8.90 25.29 -6.77
N LEU A 256 -8.16 24.18 -6.94
CA LEU A 256 -7.77 23.62 -8.25
C LEU A 256 -8.82 22.69 -8.87
N VAL A 257 -10.05 22.61 -8.35
CA VAL A 257 -11.05 21.65 -8.84
C VAL A 257 -11.38 21.84 -10.31
N LYS A 258 -11.41 23.08 -10.80
CA LYS A 258 -11.63 23.37 -12.24
C LYS A 258 -10.45 23.00 -13.13
N LEU A 259 -9.28 22.82 -12.56
CA LEU A 259 -8.07 22.40 -13.27
C LEU A 259 -7.83 20.89 -13.20
N GLY A 260 -8.83 20.11 -12.78
CA GLY A 260 -8.76 18.65 -12.77
C GLY A 260 -8.51 18.02 -11.41
N CYS A 261 -8.62 18.77 -10.30
CA CYS A 261 -8.41 18.21 -8.96
C CYS A 261 -9.58 17.36 -8.49
N TRP A 262 -9.31 16.10 -8.15
CA TRP A 262 -10.28 15.15 -7.61
C TRP A 262 -10.34 15.15 -6.07
N GLY A 263 -9.63 16.07 -5.42
CA GLY A 263 -9.52 16.16 -3.96
C GLY A 263 -10.82 16.05 -3.17
N PRO A 264 -11.96 16.62 -3.60
CA PRO A 264 -13.22 16.53 -2.87
C PRO A 264 -13.79 15.13 -2.67
N VAL A 265 -13.37 14.15 -3.47
CA VAL A 265 -13.90 12.77 -3.45
C VAL A 265 -12.85 11.69 -3.22
N VAL A 266 -11.58 12.03 -3.24
CA VAL A 266 -10.46 11.09 -3.05
C VAL A 266 -10.11 11.00 -1.58
N LYS A 267 -10.08 9.78 -1.05
CA LYS A 267 -9.68 9.49 0.33
C LYS A 267 -8.16 9.37 0.42
N CYS A 268 -7.53 10.32 1.10
CA CYS A 268 -6.08 10.35 1.31
C CYS A 268 -5.73 11.45 2.32
N ASN A 269 -4.78 11.17 3.21
CA ASN A 269 -4.34 12.10 4.25
C ASN A 269 -3.13 12.97 3.84
N VAL A 270 -2.58 12.77 2.64
CA VAL A 270 -1.32 13.42 2.21
C VAL A 270 -1.33 14.94 2.34
N PRO A 271 -2.37 15.69 1.98
CA PRO A 271 -2.36 17.14 2.18
C PRO A 271 -2.33 17.57 3.64
N LYS A 272 -2.89 16.76 4.54
CA LYS A 272 -2.86 17.04 5.99
C LYS A 272 -1.54 16.64 6.63
N ARG A 273 -0.98 15.50 6.21
CA ARG A 273 0.25 14.94 6.77
C ARG A 273 1.50 15.61 6.21
N GLY A 274 1.53 15.83 4.90
CA GLY A 274 2.69 16.30 4.15
C GLY A 274 3.78 15.23 3.97
N TRP A 275 4.57 15.35 2.92
CA TRP A 275 5.78 14.56 2.71
C TRP A 275 6.93 15.15 3.52
N LEU A 276 7.96 14.34 3.80
CA LEU A 276 9.20 14.78 4.45
C LEU A 276 8.92 15.64 5.70
N ASN A 277 8.22 15.05 6.67
CA ASN A 277 7.89 15.71 7.94
C ASN A 277 7.06 17.01 7.76
N GLY A 278 6.05 16.98 6.87
CA GLY A 278 5.07 18.06 6.77
C GLY A 278 5.40 19.17 5.77
N VAL A 279 6.35 18.96 4.86
CA VAL A 279 6.69 19.97 3.82
C VAL A 279 5.51 20.26 2.88
N GLY A 280 4.53 19.36 2.80
CA GLY A 280 3.35 19.51 1.99
C GLY A 280 3.20 18.39 0.98
N GLY A 281 2.11 18.40 0.20
CA GLY A 281 1.83 17.38 -0.81
C GLY A 281 0.63 17.72 -1.68
N CYS A 282 0.70 17.35 -2.96
CA CYS A 282 -0.36 17.53 -3.97
C CYS A 282 -0.94 18.96 -3.97
N PRO A 283 -2.21 19.23 -3.59
CA PRO A 283 -2.78 20.56 -3.72
C PRO A 283 -2.05 21.65 -2.94
N ASN A 284 -1.44 21.34 -1.80
CA ASN A 284 -0.76 22.31 -0.94
C ASN A 284 0.49 22.90 -1.63
N VAL A 285 1.12 22.11 -2.51
CA VAL A 285 2.29 22.55 -3.30
C VAL A 285 1.93 22.91 -4.74
N GLY A 286 0.64 23.09 -5.04
CA GLY A 286 0.17 23.55 -6.36
C GLY A 286 -0.18 22.46 -7.37
N GLY A 287 -0.04 21.18 -7.03
CA GLY A 287 -0.47 20.06 -7.87
C GLY A 287 -1.95 19.71 -7.67
N ILE A 288 -2.60 19.17 -8.69
CA ILE A 288 -3.95 18.61 -8.54
C ILE A 288 -3.91 17.23 -7.89
N CYS A 289 -4.99 16.85 -7.20
CA CYS A 289 -5.19 15.46 -6.80
C CYS A 289 -5.68 14.65 -8.01
N ILE A 290 -4.91 13.64 -8.41
CA ILE A 290 -5.23 12.76 -9.56
C ILE A 290 -5.92 11.47 -9.17
N GLY A 291 -6.25 11.26 -7.89
CA GLY A 291 -6.98 10.08 -7.44
C GLY A 291 -6.13 8.82 -7.24
N CYS A 292 -4.81 8.96 -7.08
CA CYS A 292 -3.88 7.82 -7.08
C CYS A 292 -4.09 6.78 -5.99
N THR A 293 -4.85 7.09 -4.92
CA THR A 293 -5.15 6.16 -3.82
C THR A 293 -6.50 5.43 -3.98
N MET A 294 -7.18 5.63 -5.11
CA MET A 294 -8.55 5.17 -5.30
C MET A 294 -8.65 3.99 -6.26
N PRO A 295 -9.66 3.12 -6.07
CA PRO A 295 -9.96 2.06 -7.03
C PRO A 295 -10.21 2.60 -8.44
N GLY A 296 -9.68 1.93 -9.44
CA GLY A 296 -9.83 2.31 -10.83
C GLY A 296 -8.89 3.42 -11.31
N PHE A 297 -7.93 3.83 -10.48
CA PHE A 297 -6.82 4.66 -10.95
C PHE A 297 -5.92 3.86 -11.92
N PRO A 298 -5.47 4.46 -13.05
CA PRO A 298 -5.69 5.86 -13.47
C PRO A 298 -6.93 6.08 -14.33
N ASP A 299 -7.51 5.08 -14.98
CA ASP A 299 -8.56 5.20 -16.01
C ASP A 299 -9.77 6.04 -15.61
N LYS A 300 -10.16 5.89 -14.36
CA LYS A 300 -11.34 6.57 -13.81
C LYS A 300 -11.16 8.07 -13.69
N PHE A 301 -9.91 8.52 -13.57
CA PHE A 301 -9.52 9.88 -13.27
C PHE A 301 -8.92 10.61 -14.48
N MET A 302 -8.69 9.88 -15.56
CA MET A 302 -8.16 10.44 -16.80
C MET A 302 -9.27 11.08 -17.66
N PRO A 303 -8.93 12.11 -18.45
CA PRO A 303 -7.64 12.82 -18.47
C PRO A 303 -7.46 13.69 -17.22
N PHE A 304 -6.27 13.67 -16.62
CA PHE A 304 -6.02 14.25 -15.29
C PHE A 304 -6.23 15.75 -15.16
N MET A 305 -6.12 16.50 -16.25
CA MET A 305 -6.23 17.96 -16.23
C MET A 305 -7.59 18.47 -16.69
N ASP A 306 -8.54 17.55 -16.86
CA ASP A 306 -9.92 17.93 -17.20
C ASP A 306 -10.76 18.09 -15.94
N GLU A 307 -11.71 19.01 -16.00
CA GLU A 307 -12.62 19.27 -14.88
C GLU A 307 -13.42 17.99 -14.51
N PRO A 308 -13.36 17.52 -13.24
CA PRO A 308 -14.04 16.30 -12.85
C PRO A 308 -15.55 16.36 -13.09
N PRO A 309 -16.20 15.24 -13.45
CA PRO A 309 -17.64 15.19 -13.65
C PRO A 309 -18.42 15.69 -12.41
N GLY A 310 -19.28 16.66 -12.60
CA GLY A 310 -20.08 17.26 -11.52
C GLY A 310 -19.41 18.44 -10.82
N ALA A 311 -18.15 18.76 -11.12
CA ALA A 311 -17.45 19.90 -10.52
C ALA A 311 -18.12 21.24 -10.91
N ARG A 312 -18.63 21.36 -12.13
CA ARG A 312 -19.40 22.56 -12.57
C ARG A 312 -20.68 22.75 -11.77
N ALA A 313 -21.43 21.67 -11.53
CA ALA A 313 -22.67 21.75 -10.77
C ALA A 313 -22.40 22.04 -9.29
N SER A 314 -21.35 21.45 -8.71
CA SER A 314 -20.94 21.71 -7.33
C SER A 314 -20.38 23.13 -7.16
N SER A 315 -19.62 23.64 -8.13
CA SER A 315 -19.07 24.99 -8.08
C SER A 315 -20.12 26.08 -8.20
N PHE A 316 -21.19 25.85 -8.95
CA PHE A 316 -22.31 26.79 -9.01
C PHE A 316 -23.17 26.74 -7.74
N ALA A 317 -23.33 25.57 -7.14
CA ALA A 317 -24.11 25.38 -5.92
C ALA A 317 -23.37 25.77 -4.64
N SER A 318 -22.02 25.80 -4.63
CA SER A 318 -21.23 26.13 -3.42
C SER A 318 -21.47 27.56 -2.91
N GLY A 319 -21.78 28.50 -3.81
CA GLY A 319 -22.16 29.84 -3.45
C GLY A 319 -23.55 30.00 -2.81
N ALA A 320 -24.41 28.98 -2.91
CA ALA A 320 -25.81 29.08 -2.49
C ALA A 320 -26.22 28.11 -1.34
N TYR A 321 -25.61 26.91 -1.21
CA TYR A 321 -26.16 25.89 -0.29
C TYR A 321 -25.11 24.91 0.29
N GLY A 322 -24.30 25.33 1.24
CA GLY A 322 -23.26 24.48 1.88
C GLY A 322 -23.76 23.17 2.52
N SER A 323 -25.04 23.03 2.85
CA SER A 323 -25.61 21.79 3.39
C SER A 323 -26.00 20.75 2.31
N VAL A 324 -26.38 21.22 1.13
CA VAL A 324 -26.71 20.37 -0.02
C VAL A 324 -25.43 19.79 -0.63
N ILE A 325 -24.34 20.55 -0.64
CA ILE A 325 -23.04 20.13 -1.15
C ILE A 325 -22.48 18.95 -0.36
N ARG A 326 -22.61 18.94 0.97
CA ARG A 326 -22.17 17.81 1.80
C ARG A 326 -22.91 16.50 1.44
N ARG A 327 -24.18 16.56 1.04
CA ARG A 327 -24.94 15.38 0.59
C ARG A 327 -24.55 14.93 -0.81
N LEU A 328 -24.33 15.88 -1.73
CA LEU A 328 -23.85 15.61 -3.08
C LEU A 328 -22.41 15.03 -3.07
N ARG A 329 -21.56 15.53 -2.19
CA ARG A 329 -20.20 15.01 -1.98
C ARG A 329 -20.24 13.53 -1.57
N LYS A 330 -21.03 13.14 -0.58
CA LYS A 330 -21.20 11.74 -0.16
C LYS A 330 -21.66 10.82 -1.31
N TYR A 331 -22.50 11.33 -2.20
CA TYR A 331 -22.95 10.58 -3.37
C TYR A 331 -21.84 10.42 -4.41
N THR A 332 -21.02 11.45 -4.63
CA THR A 332 -19.87 11.41 -5.55
C THR A 332 -18.74 10.54 -5.00
N GLU A 333 -18.49 10.58 -3.70
CA GLU A 333 -17.56 9.69 -3.01
C GLU A 333 -17.93 8.21 -3.25
N LYS A 334 -19.21 7.84 -3.07
CA LYS A 334 -19.70 6.49 -3.35
C LYS A 334 -19.51 6.06 -4.81
N LYS A 335 -19.57 7.02 -5.76
CA LYS A 335 -19.26 6.73 -7.18
C LYS A 335 -17.78 6.58 -7.43
N ALA A 336 -16.94 7.36 -6.74
CA ALA A 336 -15.50 7.29 -6.85
C ALA A 336 -14.93 5.97 -6.28
N ASP A 337 -15.60 5.38 -5.29
CA ASP A 337 -15.22 4.08 -4.73
C ASP A 337 -15.58 2.87 -5.64
N LYS A 338 -16.33 3.08 -6.71
CA LYS A 338 -16.71 2.00 -7.63
C LYS A 338 -15.62 1.73 -8.65
N GLU A 339 -15.46 0.46 -8.98
CA GLU A 339 -14.58 0.01 -10.05
C GLU A 339 -14.93 0.63 -11.41
N PRO A 340 -13.97 0.79 -12.33
CA PRO A 340 -14.22 1.29 -13.68
C PRO A 340 -15.28 0.45 -14.41
N ARG A 341 -16.12 1.10 -15.22
CA ARG A 341 -17.22 0.42 -15.92
C ARG A 341 -16.76 -0.67 -16.88
N TRP A 342 -15.57 -0.54 -17.47
CA TRP A 342 -15.04 -1.53 -18.40
C TRP A 342 -14.73 -2.86 -17.71
N ARG A 343 -14.36 -2.85 -16.42
CA ARG A 343 -14.15 -4.06 -15.62
C ARG A 343 -15.43 -4.87 -15.40
N HIS A 344 -16.59 -4.24 -15.49
CA HIS A 344 -17.89 -4.91 -15.34
C HIS A 344 -18.56 -5.30 -16.66
N LYS A 345 -17.99 -4.93 -17.82
CA LYS A 345 -18.64 -5.11 -19.11
C LYS A 345 -18.09 -6.24 -19.99
N GLY A 346 -17.49 -7.25 -19.42
CA GLY A 346 -17.17 -8.49 -20.13
C GLY A 346 -16.06 -8.39 -21.18
N LYS A 347 -15.28 -7.31 -21.22
CA LYS A 347 -13.99 -7.25 -21.92
C LYS A 347 -12.85 -7.82 -21.08
N GLN A 348 -13.18 -8.40 -19.95
CA GLN A 348 -12.25 -9.16 -19.15
C GLN A 348 -11.84 -10.38 -19.97
N LEU A 349 -10.55 -10.54 -20.13
CA LEU A 349 -9.99 -11.82 -20.46
C LEU A 349 -10.59 -12.81 -19.47
N GLU A 350 -11.18 -13.90 -19.96
CA GLU A 350 -11.56 -15.04 -19.12
C GLU A 350 -10.27 -15.62 -18.57
N THR A 351 -9.86 -15.10 -17.44
CA THR A 351 -8.51 -15.31 -16.95
C THR A 351 -8.36 -16.59 -16.14
N GLY A 352 -9.39 -17.36 -15.93
CA GLY A 352 -9.30 -18.54 -15.05
C GLY A 352 -8.80 -18.25 -13.64
N TYR A 353 -8.31 -17.04 -13.38
CA TYR A 353 -7.93 -16.55 -12.06
C TYR A 353 -9.15 -16.13 -11.26
N ARG A 354 -8.99 -16.14 -9.96
CA ARG A 354 -10.00 -15.74 -8.97
C ARG A 354 -10.32 -14.23 -9.03
N SER A 355 -10.62 -13.70 -10.22
CA SER A 355 -11.00 -12.30 -10.35
C SER A 355 -12.34 -12.08 -9.65
N THR A 356 -12.27 -11.70 -8.42
CA THR A 356 -13.40 -11.29 -7.60
C THR A 356 -13.56 -9.79 -7.65
N TRP A 357 -13.78 -9.24 -8.83
CA TRP A 357 -14.25 -7.87 -8.97
C TRP A 357 -15.67 -7.79 -8.39
N ARG A 358 -15.78 -7.64 -7.09
CA ARG A 358 -17.06 -7.50 -6.38
C ARG A 358 -17.39 -6.04 -6.16
#